data_5d0acdc06a37907c37ff036eda834a4b
#
_entry.id   5d0acdc06a37907c37ff036eda834a4b
#
_cell.length_a   1.000
_cell.length_b   1.000
_cell.length_c   1.000
_cell.angle_alpha   90.00
_cell.angle_beta   90.00
_cell.angle_gamma   90.00
#
_symmetry.space_group_name_H-M   'P 1'
#
loop_
_entity.id
_entity.type
_entity.pdbx_description
1 polymer ?
#
loop_
_entity_poly.entity_id
_entity_poly.type
_entity_poly.pdbx_seq_one_letter_code
_entity_poly.pdbx_strand_id
1 'polypeptide(L)'
;MSMKSILSRRAFSALAGAAFIATAMPMPSFAAEVTIPIIVKDTTSFYWQIGLAGARKAGTDLGVKVPELGAQSESDVNGQISILENAVAGKPAAVVISPTDFKALGKPIDEAAKSVPIIGIDSGADSKAFKSFLTTDNTQGGRIAADGLAAAIKGATGKEEGEIAIITSIAGAGSLEQRREGFLDQVKTKYPGLKVIADKYADGQATTGLNMMTDLITANPNIVGVFASNLIMAQGVGQAIAENKLGDKVKVIGFDSDDKTVGFLKDGALAGLVVQDPYRMGYDGIKTALAVSKGEKVEQNVDTGANLVTKANMAEPKIDALLNPKIK
;
A
#
# COMPACT_ATOMS: atom_id res chain seq x y z
N MET A 1 35.68 -30.49 95.59
CA MET A 1 37.14 -30.23 95.53
C MET A 1 37.36 -29.36 94.29
N SER A 2 37.61 -28.12 94.62
CA SER A 2 38.88 -27.38 94.41
C SER A 2 39.13 -27.13 92.90
N MET A 3 39.35 -26.03 92.49
CA MET A 3 39.80 -24.71 92.84
C MET A 3 40.30 -24.00 91.56
N LYS A 4 40.03 -22.74 91.49
CA LYS A 4 40.94 -21.65 91.08
C LYS A 4 41.53 -21.74 89.63
N SER A 5 41.69 -20.74 88.89
CA SER A 5 41.74 -19.28 88.99
C SER A 5 42.41 -18.75 87.73
N ILE A 6 42.12 -17.57 87.37
CA ILE A 6 42.88 -16.35 87.14
C ILE A 6 43.13 -15.95 85.72
N LEU A 7 42.53 -14.78 85.40
CA LEU A 7 43.06 -13.57 84.72
C LEU A 7 44.03 -13.77 83.54
N SER A 8 43.86 -13.18 82.40
CA SER A 8 44.04 -11.75 82.19
C SER A 8 44.21 -11.43 80.66
N ARG A 9 43.88 -10.28 80.33
CA ARG A 9 44.51 -9.31 79.42
C ARG A 9 43.84 -9.10 78.07
N ARG A 10 43.36 -7.89 77.99
CA ARG A 10 43.00 -7.05 76.91
C ARG A 10 43.92 -7.22 75.68
N ALA A 11 43.32 -7.45 74.50
CA ALA A 11 43.94 -7.03 73.28
C ALA A 11 42.85 -6.32 72.46
N PHE A 12 43.01 -5.02 72.32
CA PHE A 12 42.29 -4.17 71.41
C PHE A 12 42.71 -4.57 69.99
N SER A 13 41.77 -5.07 69.16
CA SER A 13 41.99 -5.20 67.74
C SER A 13 41.02 -4.24 66.99
N ALA A 14 41.61 -3.18 66.49
CA ALA A 14 40.92 -2.21 65.63
C ALA A 14 40.50 -2.91 64.31
N LEU A 15 39.22 -3.10 64.11
CA LEU A 15 38.68 -3.45 62.80
C LEU A 15 38.58 -2.17 61.94
N ALA A 16 39.53 -2.03 61.01
CA ALA A 16 39.43 -1.05 59.92
C ALA A 16 38.27 -1.44 59.01
N GLY A 17 37.19 -0.68 59.09
CA GLY A 17 36.07 -0.81 58.17
C GLY A 17 36.46 -0.33 56.73
N ALA A 18 36.74 -1.25 55.84
CA ALA A 18 36.83 -0.95 54.40
C ALA A 18 35.43 -0.65 53.88
N ALA A 19 35.10 0.61 53.72
CA ALA A 19 33.92 1.06 52.99
C ALA A 19 34.11 0.71 51.50
N PHE A 20 33.45 -0.35 51.03
CA PHE A 20 33.31 -0.64 49.62
C PHE A 20 32.40 0.43 49.03
N ILE A 21 32.97 1.45 48.38
CA ILE A 21 32.25 2.35 47.50
C ILE A 21 31.95 1.53 46.25
N ALA A 22 30.76 0.95 46.20
CA ALA A 22 30.21 0.37 44.95
C ALA A 22 29.97 1.52 43.96
N THR A 23 30.94 1.77 43.11
CA THR A 23 30.73 2.62 41.92
C THR A 23 29.69 1.91 41.05
N ALA A 24 28.42 2.37 41.12
CA ALA A 24 27.38 1.98 40.18
C ALA A 24 27.82 2.43 38.77
N MET A 25 28.43 1.54 38.00
CA MET A 25 28.61 1.78 36.58
C MET A 25 27.20 1.96 35.94
N PRO A 26 26.95 3.05 35.21
CA PRO A 26 25.71 3.18 34.47
C PRO A 26 25.65 2.00 33.49
N MET A 27 24.74 1.04 33.72
CA MET A 27 24.42 0.07 32.70
C MET A 27 23.93 0.83 31.47
N PRO A 28 24.44 0.52 30.26
CA PRO A 28 23.89 1.10 29.06
C PRO A 28 22.40 0.76 29.03
N SER A 29 21.56 1.77 29.18
CA SER A 29 20.12 1.65 28.88
C SER A 29 20.03 1.34 27.39
N PHE A 30 19.81 0.08 27.05
CA PHE A 30 19.34 -0.25 25.71
C PHE A 30 17.98 0.43 25.57
N ALA A 31 17.94 1.56 24.89
CA ALA A 31 16.67 2.16 24.50
C ALA A 31 15.86 1.05 23.80
N ALA A 32 14.65 0.80 24.27
CA ALA A 32 13.79 -0.20 23.64
C ALA A 32 13.68 0.12 22.15
N GLU A 33 13.93 -0.88 21.31
CA GLU A 33 13.89 -0.74 19.85
C GLU A 33 12.49 -0.25 19.42
N VAL A 34 12.42 0.89 18.77
CA VAL A 34 11.15 1.46 18.28
C VAL A 34 10.58 0.53 17.22
N THR A 35 9.40 0.00 17.46
CA THR A 35 8.72 -0.93 16.54
C THR A 35 7.50 -0.24 15.93
N ILE A 36 7.41 -0.26 14.60
CA ILE A 36 6.31 0.32 13.81
C ILE A 36 5.93 -0.71 12.73
N PRO A 37 4.91 -1.56 12.96
CA PRO A 37 4.43 -2.48 11.94
C PRO A 37 3.77 -1.73 10.79
N ILE A 38 3.96 -2.27 9.57
CA ILE A 38 3.20 -1.89 8.37
C ILE A 38 2.26 -3.04 8.00
N ILE A 39 0.98 -2.72 7.82
CA ILE A 39 -0.07 -3.68 7.48
C ILE A 39 -0.58 -3.34 6.08
N VAL A 40 -0.25 -4.18 5.11
CA VAL A 40 -0.68 -4.07 3.72
C VAL A 40 -1.89 -4.99 3.44
N LYS A 41 -2.52 -4.85 2.28
CA LYS A 41 -3.71 -5.67 1.94
C LYS A 41 -3.35 -7.13 1.70
N ASP A 42 -2.19 -7.40 1.06
CA ASP A 42 -1.56 -8.71 0.95
C ASP A 42 -0.04 -8.57 0.85
N THR A 43 0.70 -9.65 1.15
CA THR A 43 2.17 -9.61 1.12
C THR A 43 2.77 -10.23 -0.14
N THR A 44 1.96 -10.66 -1.10
CA THR A 44 2.40 -11.43 -2.28
C THR A 44 2.40 -10.61 -3.57
N SER A 45 1.48 -9.69 -3.72
CA SER A 45 1.36 -8.81 -4.87
C SER A 45 2.60 -7.92 -5.03
N PHE A 46 3.08 -7.75 -6.25
CA PHE A 46 4.26 -6.94 -6.56
C PHE A 46 4.10 -5.48 -6.12
N TYR A 47 2.89 -4.92 -6.25
CA TYR A 47 2.56 -3.59 -5.75
C TYR A 47 2.91 -3.44 -4.26
N TRP A 48 2.48 -4.40 -3.43
CA TRP A 48 2.77 -4.39 -2.00
C TRP A 48 4.22 -4.67 -1.68
N GLN A 49 4.91 -5.51 -2.47
CA GLN A 49 6.36 -5.72 -2.32
C GLN A 49 7.15 -4.43 -2.52
N ILE A 50 6.72 -3.54 -3.43
CA ILE A 50 7.32 -2.21 -3.62
C ILE A 50 7.09 -1.34 -2.37
N GLY A 51 5.86 -1.29 -1.85
CA GLY A 51 5.54 -0.54 -0.63
C GLY A 51 6.32 -1.02 0.59
N LEU A 52 6.39 -2.34 0.78
CA LEU A 52 7.17 -2.97 1.84
C LEU A 52 8.68 -2.69 1.71
N ALA A 53 9.22 -2.65 0.48
CA ALA A 53 10.63 -2.26 0.26
C ALA A 53 10.90 -0.82 0.70
N GLY A 54 9.98 0.11 0.43
CA GLY A 54 10.05 1.48 0.94
C GLY A 54 10.05 1.53 2.47
N ALA A 55 9.16 0.76 3.09
CA ALA A 55 9.06 0.66 4.55
C ALA A 55 10.31 0.06 5.19
N ARG A 56 10.89 -1.02 4.62
CA ARG A 56 12.18 -1.61 5.05
C ARG A 56 13.31 -0.60 4.99
N LYS A 57 13.39 0.15 3.88
CA LYS A 57 14.40 1.18 3.71
C LYS A 57 14.28 2.27 4.78
N ALA A 58 13.06 2.74 5.04
CA ALA A 58 12.81 3.70 6.12
C ALA A 58 13.21 3.13 7.49
N GLY A 59 12.87 1.87 7.77
CA GLY A 59 13.30 1.17 8.99
C GLY A 59 14.81 1.19 9.18
N THR A 60 15.55 0.86 8.12
CA THR A 60 17.02 0.88 8.12
C THR A 60 17.57 2.29 8.34
N ASP A 61 17.05 3.29 7.60
CA ASP A 61 17.56 4.67 7.65
C ASP A 61 17.28 5.36 9.00
N LEU A 62 16.17 5.00 9.63
CA LEU A 62 15.67 5.64 10.85
C LEU A 62 15.95 4.83 12.13
N GLY A 63 16.52 3.64 12.01
CA GLY A 63 16.79 2.75 13.15
C GLY A 63 15.50 2.23 13.79
N VAL A 64 14.47 1.90 13.00
CA VAL A 64 13.16 1.44 13.44
C VAL A 64 12.93 0.01 12.97
N LYS A 65 12.45 -0.85 13.86
CA LYS A 65 11.98 -2.18 13.48
C LYS A 65 10.62 -2.10 12.79
N VAL A 66 10.54 -2.65 11.58
CA VAL A 66 9.33 -2.61 10.75
C VAL A 66 8.85 -4.04 10.48
N PRO A 67 7.97 -4.61 11.34
CA PRO A 67 7.28 -5.85 11.01
C PRO A 67 6.37 -5.65 9.80
N GLU A 68 6.53 -6.51 8.80
CA GLU A 68 5.75 -6.51 7.57
C GLU A 68 4.60 -7.50 7.70
N LEU A 69 3.38 -6.99 7.68
CA LEU A 69 2.16 -7.75 7.93
C LEU A 69 1.17 -7.55 6.78
N GLY A 70 0.36 -8.54 6.49
CA GLY A 70 -0.70 -8.46 5.49
C GLY A 70 -1.54 -9.73 5.51
N ALA A 71 -2.77 -9.63 5.02
CA ALA A 71 -3.65 -10.76 4.84
C ALA A 71 -3.16 -11.67 3.69
N GLN A 72 -3.80 -12.81 3.50
CA GLN A 72 -3.43 -13.74 2.42
C GLN A 72 -3.92 -13.29 1.04
N SER A 73 -4.92 -12.43 1.01
CA SER A 73 -5.44 -11.79 -0.21
C SER A 73 -6.06 -10.44 0.13
N GLU A 74 -6.18 -9.56 -0.86
CA GLU A 74 -6.83 -8.25 -0.70
C GLU A 74 -8.32 -8.35 -0.33
N SER A 75 -8.96 -9.50 -0.54
CA SER A 75 -10.36 -9.75 -0.16
C SER A 75 -10.54 -10.32 1.26
N ASP A 76 -9.44 -10.63 1.97
CA ASP A 76 -9.50 -11.19 3.34
C ASP A 76 -9.61 -10.07 4.39
N VAL A 77 -10.80 -9.47 4.48
CA VAL A 77 -11.12 -8.38 5.41
C VAL A 77 -10.95 -8.81 6.88
N ASN A 78 -11.45 -9.97 7.24
CA ASN A 78 -11.40 -10.46 8.63
C ASN A 78 -9.96 -10.80 9.05
N GLY A 79 -9.17 -11.35 8.13
CA GLY A 79 -7.74 -11.59 8.35
C GLY A 79 -7.01 -10.27 8.64
N GLN A 80 -7.27 -9.21 7.88
CA GLN A 80 -6.64 -7.91 8.12
C GLN A 80 -7.06 -7.28 9.45
N ILE A 81 -8.34 -7.39 9.85
CA ILE A 81 -8.81 -6.92 11.16
C ILE A 81 -8.04 -7.63 12.28
N SER A 82 -7.95 -8.96 12.22
CA SER A 82 -7.22 -9.74 13.23
C SER A 82 -5.73 -9.38 13.29
N ILE A 83 -5.11 -9.11 12.14
CA ILE A 83 -3.71 -8.65 12.06
C ILE A 83 -3.55 -7.29 12.74
N LEU A 84 -4.46 -6.33 12.50
CA LEU A 84 -4.44 -5.02 13.15
C LEU A 84 -4.56 -5.15 14.68
N GLU A 85 -5.52 -5.93 15.16
CA GLU A 85 -5.74 -6.15 16.60
C GLU A 85 -4.50 -6.76 17.26
N ASN A 86 -3.91 -7.77 16.64
CA ASN A 86 -2.68 -8.42 17.13
C ASN A 86 -1.48 -7.46 17.13
N ALA A 87 -1.33 -6.65 16.09
CA ALA A 87 -0.27 -5.66 16.01
C ALA A 87 -0.38 -4.61 17.13
N VAL A 88 -1.59 -4.11 17.40
CA VAL A 88 -1.89 -3.16 18.50
C VAL A 88 -1.65 -3.77 19.88
N ALA A 89 -2.00 -5.05 20.08
CA ALA A 89 -1.75 -5.76 21.33
C ALA A 89 -0.25 -5.82 21.69
N GLY A 90 0.64 -5.80 20.69
CA GLY A 90 2.09 -5.68 20.84
C GLY A 90 2.59 -4.32 21.33
N LYS A 91 1.71 -3.33 21.49
CA LYS A 91 2.01 -1.95 21.91
C LYS A 91 3.15 -1.29 21.12
N PRO A 92 3.07 -1.25 19.80
CA PRO A 92 4.06 -0.59 18.96
C PRO A 92 4.03 0.93 19.17
N ALA A 93 5.05 1.64 18.70
CA ALA A 93 5.12 3.09 18.77
C ALA A 93 4.04 3.78 17.89
N ALA A 94 3.70 3.16 16.76
CA ALA A 94 2.61 3.52 15.85
C ALA A 94 2.32 2.32 14.94
N VAL A 95 1.23 2.39 14.15
CA VAL A 95 0.89 1.41 13.10
C VAL A 95 0.69 2.14 11.78
N VAL A 96 1.28 1.61 10.71
CA VAL A 96 0.99 2.02 9.32
C VAL A 96 0.06 0.99 8.70
N ILE A 97 -1.04 1.39 8.07
CA ILE A 97 -2.02 0.46 7.51
C ILE A 97 -2.60 0.95 6.18
N SER A 98 -2.75 0.02 5.22
CA SER A 98 -3.60 0.18 4.05
C SER A 98 -4.86 -0.66 4.21
N PRO A 99 -6.02 -0.06 4.54
CA PRO A 99 -7.27 -0.80 4.71
C PRO A 99 -7.73 -1.51 3.44
N THR A 100 -8.13 -2.77 3.60
CA THR A 100 -8.66 -3.60 2.52
C THR A 100 -10.10 -3.24 2.17
N ASP A 101 -10.92 -2.86 3.15
CA ASP A 101 -12.30 -2.42 2.97
C ASP A 101 -12.56 -1.11 3.73
N PHE A 102 -13.22 -0.17 3.04
CA PHE A 102 -13.45 1.18 3.58
C PHE A 102 -14.33 1.16 4.83
N LYS A 103 -15.45 0.43 4.79
CA LYS A 103 -16.43 0.41 5.88
C LYS A 103 -16.02 -0.53 7.00
N ALA A 104 -15.62 -1.75 6.64
CA ALA A 104 -15.33 -2.78 7.63
C ALA A 104 -14.14 -2.44 8.53
N LEU A 105 -13.10 -1.76 7.98
CA LEU A 105 -11.92 -1.34 8.75
C LEU A 105 -12.14 -0.04 9.56
N GLY A 106 -13.22 0.70 9.34
CA GLY A 106 -13.45 1.98 10.04
C GLY A 106 -13.43 1.82 11.56
N LYS A 107 -14.34 1.02 12.11
CA LYS A 107 -14.43 0.78 13.56
C LYS A 107 -13.19 0.11 14.15
N PRO A 108 -12.59 -0.94 13.57
CA PRO A 108 -11.33 -1.51 14.06
C PRO A 108 -10.20 -0.47 14.15
N ILE A 109 -10.09 0.44 13.19
CA ILE A 109 -9.08 1.52 13.20
C ILE A 109 -9.39 2.53 14.31
N ASP A 110 -10.66 2.92 14.52
CA ASP A 110 -11.04 3.80 15.62
C ASP A 110 -10.70 3.20 17.00
N GLU A 111 -10.92 1.89 17.18
CA GLU A 111 -10.54 1.19 18.41
C GLU A 111 -9.02 1.12 18.60
N ALA A 112 -8.27 0.77 17.54
CA ALA A 112 -6.81 0.73 17.55
C ALA A 112 -6.20 2.09 17.91
N ALA A 113 -6.76 3.16 17.36
CA ALA A 113 -6.28 4.53 17.57
C ALA A 113 -6.43 5.06 19.00
N LYS A 114 -7.22 4.41 19.85
CA LYS A 114 -7.29 4.71 21.29
C LYS A 114 -6.01 4.33 22.04
N SER A 115 -5.24 3.41 21.49
CA SER A 115 -4.05 2.84 22.12
C SER A 115 -2.75 3.26 21.44
N VAL A 116 -2.75 3.38 20.11
CA VAL A 116 -1.54 3.69 19.31
C VAL A 116 -1.87 4.65 18.16
N PRO A 117 -0.97 5.53 17.75
CA PRO A 117 -1.14 6.34 16.55
C PRO A 117 -1.28 5.47 15.29
N ILE A 118 -2.24 5.80 14.43
CA ILE A 118 -2.46 5.10 13.15
C ILE A 118 -2.17 6.04 11.99
N ILE A 119 -1.35 5.58 11.06
CA ILE A 119 -1.04 6.22 9.79
C ILE A 119 -1.68 5.41 8.67
N GLY A 120 -2.49 6.05 7.85
CA GLY A 120 -3.07 5.41 6.67
C GLY A 120 -2.15 5.56 5.46
N ILE A 121 -2.10 4.54 4.62
CA ILE A 121 -1.46 4.60 3.31
C ILE A 121 -2.37 3.99 2.24
N ASP A 122 -2.20 4.37 0.97
CA ASP A 122 -2.89 3.82 -0.22
C ASP A 122 -4.42 3.95 -0.17
N SER A 123 -5.09 3.15 0.65
CA SER A 123 -6.55 3.12 0.80
C SER A 123 -6.99 3.68 2.13
N GLY A 124 -8.10 4.41 2.14
CA GLY A 124 -8.73 4.91 3.35
C GLY A 124 -9.72 3.94 3.99
N ALA A 125 -10.22 4.32 5.16
CA ALA A 125 -11.33 3.69 5.85
C ALA A 125 -12.32 4.75 6.36
N ASP A 126 -13.55 4.34 6.71
CA ASP A 126 -14.55 5.18 7.35
C ASP A 126 -14.17 5.48 8.81
N SER A 127 -13.07 6.21 8.94
CA SER A 127 -12.46 6.59 10.20
C SER A 127 -11.81 7.98 10.08
N LYS A 128 -11.91 8.77 11.15
CA LYS A 128 -11.22 10.05 11.30
C LYS A 128 -9.97 9.94 12.20
N ALA A 129 -9.61 8.71 12.58
CA ALA A 129 -8.56 8.48 13.57
C ALA A 129 -7.15 8.49 12.99
N PHE A 130 -6.99 8.50 11.67
CA PHE A 130 -5.67 8.63 11.04
C PHE A 130 -4.99 9.93 11.44
N LYS A 131 -3.76 9.83 11.93
CA LYS A 131 -2.91 11.01 12.22
C LYS A 131 -2.34 11.64 10.95
N SER A 132 -2.17 10.83 9.92
CA SER A 132 -1.81 11.23 8.56
C SER A 132 -2.29 10.16 7.59
N PHE A 133 -2.59 10.54 6.36
CA PHE A 133 -2.98 9.64 5.28
C PHE A 133 -2.19 9.96 4.01
N LEU A 134 -1.34 9.01 3.59
CA LEU A 134 -0.48 9.14 2.42
C LEU A 134 -1.04 8.27 1.29
N THR A 135 -1.55 8.88 0.25
CA THR A 135 -2.26 8.17 -0.82
C THR A 135 -2.09 8.88 -2.15
N THR A 136 -2.41 8.22 -3.23
CA THR A 136 -2.69 8.86 -4.51
C THR A 136 -4.06 9.53 -4.45
N ASP A 137 -4.24 10.70 -5.09
CA ASP A 137 -5.58 11.16 -5.44
C ASP A 137 -6.21 10.17 -6.43
N ASN A 138 -6.89 9.16 -5.87
CA ASN A 138 -7.46 8.05 -6.64
C ASN A 138 -8.60 8.49 -7.56
N THR A 139 -9.35 9.54 -7.19
CA THR A 139 -10.36 10.12 -8.07
C THR A 139 -9.70 10.74 -9.31
N GLN A 140 -8.62 11.48 -9.11
CA GLN A 140 -7.83 12.02 -10.21
C GLN A 140 -7.14 10.90 -11.01
N GLY A 141 -6.67 9.83 -10.35
CA GLY A 141 -6.14 8.64 -11.00
C GLY A 141 -7.14 7.99 -11.97
N GLY A 142 -8.41 7.90 -11.55
CA GLY A 142 -9.50 7.44 -12.42
C GLY A 142 -9.75 8.38 -13.62
N ARG A 143 -9.71 9.69 -13.40
CA ARG A 143 -9.83 10.68 -14.49
C ARG A 143 -8.67 10.57 -15.48
N ILE A 144 -7.44 10.42 -15.01
CA ILE A 144 -6.25 10.17 -15.84
C ILE A 144 -6.44 8.91 -16.69
N ALA A 145 -7.00 7.84 -16.11
CA ALA A 145 -7.29 6.62 -16.85
C ALA A 145 -8.32 6.84 -17.97
N ALA A 146 -9.37 7.62 -17.70
CA ALA A 146 -10.38 7.96 -18.70
C ALA A 146 -9.81 8.82 -19.84
N ASP A 147 -9.01 9.84 -19.52
CA ASP A 147 -8.33 10.67 -20.51
C ASP A 147 -7.37 9.83 -21.38
N GLY A 148 -6.62 8.92 -20.75
CA GLY A 148 -5.72 8.00 -21.44
C GLY A 148 -6.48 7.04 -22.38
N LEU A 149 -7.62 6.50 -21.91
CA LEU A 149 -8.44 5.59 -22.71
C LEU A 149 -9.05 6.31 -23.93
N ALA A 150 -9.63 7.48 -23.72
CA ALA A 150 -10.20 8.29 -24.80
C ALA A 150 -9.14 8.66 -25.86
N ALA A 151 -7.94 9.07 -25.41
CA ALA A 151 -6.83 9.38 -26.32
C ALA A 151 -6.37 8.14 -27.11
N ALA A 152 -6.28 6.97 -26.47
CA ALA A 152 -5.91 5.73 -27.14
C ALA A 152 -6.95 5.28 -28.17
N ILE A 153 -8.25 5.38 -27.84
CA ILE A 153 -9.35 5.09 -28.78
C ILE A 153 -9.31 6.07 -29.95
N LYS A 154 -9.18 7.38 -29.71
CA LYS A 154 -9.06 8.39 -30.75
C LYS A 154 -7.87 8.14 -31.69
N GLY A 155 -6.73 7.76 -31.13
CA GLY A 155 -5.55 7.40 -31.92
C GLY A 155 -5.74 6.22 -32.84
N ALA A 156 -6.62 5.26 -32.48
CA ALA A 156 -6.92 4.08 -33.27
C ALA A 156 -8.07 4.28 -34.26
N THR A 157 -9.09 5.08 -33.89
CA THR A 157 -10.35 5.19 -34.66
C THR A 157 -10.59 6.57 -35.28
N GLY A 158 -9.81 7.57 -34.86
CA GLY A 158 -10.02 8.99 -35.23
C GLY A 158 -11.07 9.70 -34.35
N LYS A 159 -11.77 8.99 -33.47
CA LYS A 159 -12.88 9.54 -32.67
C LYS A 159 -12.80 9.07 -31.19
N GLU A 160 -13.35 9.87 -30.28
CA GLU A 160 -13.52 9.54 -28.86
C GLU A 160 -14.93 8.98 -28.63
N GLU A 161 -15.27 7.87 -29.31
CA GLU A 161 -16.59 7.25 -29.24
C GLU A 161 -16.50 5.72 -29.29
N GLY A 162 -17.50 5.04 -28.75
CA GLY A 162 -17.63 3.58 -28.76
C GLY A 162 -18.00 2.98 -27.42
N GLU A 163 -18.09 1.67 -27.36
CA GLU A 163 -18.45 0.89 -26.18
C GLU A 163 -17.21 0.61 -25.34
N ILE A 164 -17.29 0.91 -24.04
CA ILE A 164 -16.20 0.69 -23.11
C ILE A 164 -16.68 -0.05 -21.85
N ALA A 165 -15.76 -0.64 -21.11
CA ALA A 165 -16.06 -1.32 -19.84
C ALA A 165 -15.07 -0.92 -18.74
N ILE A 166 -15.48 -1.19 -17.48
CA ILE A 166 -14.63 -1.13 -16.31
C ILE A 166 -14.61 -2.51 -15.65
N ILE A 167 -13.43 -2.97 -15.27
CA ILE A 167 -13.22 -4.15 -14.42
C ILE A 167 -12.48 -3.70 -13.17
N THR A 168 -13.19 -3.69 -12.04
CA THR A 168 -12.67 -3.34 -10.73
C THR A 168 -12.33 -4.62 -9.94
N SER A 169 -11.20 -4.63 -9.24
CA SER A 169 -10.68 -5.85 -8.60
C SER A 169 -11.61 -6.39 -7.52
N ILE A 170 -11.97 -5.55 -6.54
CA ILE A 170 -12.86 -5.90 -5.43
C ILE A 170 -13.76 -4.72 -5.10
N ALA A 171 -14.97 -5.00 -4.64
CA ALA A 171 -15.86 -3.99 -4.10
C ALA A 171 -15.42 -3.57 -2.69
N GLY A 172 -15.70 -2.33 -2.30
CA GLY A 172 -15.51 -1.82 -0.94
C GLY A 172 -14.12 -1.28 -0.63
N ALA A 173 -13.11 -1.53 -1.45
CA ALA A 173 -11.78 -0.93 -1.26
C ALA A 173 -11.80 0.55 -1.65
N GLY A 174 -11.51 1.45 -0.70
CA GLY A 174 -11.67 2.90 -0.87
C GLY A 174 -10.93 3.48 -2.07
N SER A 175 -9.68 3.05 -2.34
CA SER A 175 -8.92 3.50 -3.51
C SER A 175 -9.56 3.07 -4.84
N LEU A 176 -10.10 1.84 -4.90
CA LEU A 176 -10.70 1.30 -6.13
C LEU A 176 -12.03 1.98 -6.44
N GLU A 177 -12.87 2.24 -5.42
CA GLU A 177 -14.12 2.97 -5.59
C GLU A 177 -13.87 4.39 -6.12
N GLN A 178 -12.90 5.10 -5.55
CA GLN A 178 -12.52 6.45 -5.99
C GLN A 178 -12.00 6.46 -7.43
N ARG A 179 -11.18 5.47 -7.85
CA ARG A 179 -10.73 5.33 -9.25
C ARG A 179 -11.92 5.10 -10.19
N ARG A 180 -12.80 4.19 -9.82
CA ARG A 180 -14.02 3.89 -10.59
C ARG A 180 -14.90 5.12 -10.73
N GLU A 181 -15.21 5.81 -9.63
CA GLU A 181 -16.02 7.03 -9.63
C GLU A 181 -15.38 8.15 -10.46
N GLY A 182 -14.09 8.38 -10.30
CA GLY A 182 -13.34 9.37 -11.07
C GLY A 182 -13.33 9.07 -12.58
N PHE A 183 -13.19 7.80 -12.96
CA PHE A 183 -13.27 7.37 -14.35
C PHE A 183 -14.66 7.59 -14.93
N LEU A 184 -15.71 7.16 -14.24
CA LEU A 184 -17.11 7.31 -14.69
C LEU A 184 -17.52 8.78 -14.83
N ASP A 185 -17.14 9.62 -13.85
CA ASP A 185 -17.42 11.05 -13.87
C ASP A 185 -16.73 11.72 -15.07
N GLN A 186 -15.45 11.40 -15.32
CA GLN A 186 -14.68 11.95 -16.44
C GLN A 186 -15.26 11.51 -17.81
N VAL A 187 -15.61 10.22 -17.93
CA VAL A 187 -16.26 9.72 -19.16
C VAL A 187 -17.57 10.46 -19.40
N LYS A 188 -18.43 10.55 -18.38
CA LYS A 188 -19.74 11.20 -18.50
C LYS A 188 -19.63 12.68 -18.85
N THR A 189 -18.68 13.40 -18.26
CA THR A 189 -18.59 14.86 -18.41
C THR A 189 -17.80 15.29 -19.63
N LYS A 190 -16.74 14.56 -19.99
CA LYS A 190 -15.81 14.98 -21.05
C LYS A 190 -15.90 14.14 -22.31
N TYR A 191 -16.30 12.87 -22.22
CA TYR A 191 -16.31 11.93 -23.34
C TYR A 191 -17.68 11.28 -23.56
N PRO A 192 -18.75 12.06 -23.84
CA PRO A 192 -20.12 11.55 -23.96
C PRO A 192 -20.32 10.57 -25.13
N GLY A 193 -19.35 10.49 -26.05
CA GLY A 193 -19.33 9.48 -27.11
C GLY A 193 -18.92 8.09 -26.65
N LEU A 194 -18.24 7.98 -25.49
CA LEU A 194 -17.87 6.71 -24.88
C LEU A 194 -19.02 6.19 -24.03
N LYS A 195 -19.53 4.99 -24.33
CA LYS A 195 -20.66 4.36 -23.64
C LYS A 195 -20.17 3.25 -22.74
N VAL A 196 -20.32 3.40 -21.43
CA VAL A 196 -20.00 2.35 -20.46
C VAL A 196 -21.08 1.28 -20.54
N ILE A 197 -20.76 0.13 -21.15
CA ILE A 197 -21.67 -1.02 -21.32
C ILE A 197 -21.55 -2.05 -20.22
N ALA A 198 -20.43 -2.05 -19.48
CA ALA A 198 -20.20 -2.94 -18.35
C ALA A 198 -19.35 -2.25 -17.28
N ASP A 199 -19.75 -2.43 -16.04
CA ASP A 199 -19.11 -1.96 -14.84
C ASP A 199 -19.14 -3.12 -13.83
N LYS A 200 -18.03 -3.80 -13.69
CA LYS A 200 -17.95 -5.12 -13.05
C LYS A 200 -16.92 -5.13 -11.93
N TYR A 201 -17.24 -5.85 -10.86
CA TYR A 201 -16.30 -6.20 -9.82
C TYR A 201 -15.85 -7.65 -9.95
N ALA A 202 -14.57 -7.90 -9.81
CA ALA A 202 -13.97 -9.23 -9.71
C ALA A 202 -13.87 -9.67 -8.22
N ASP A 203 -12.98 -10.59 -7.93
CA ASP A 203 -12.74 -11.19 -6.61
C ASP A 203 -11.29 -11.02 -6.12
N GLY A 204 -10.53 -10.14 -6.75
CA GLY A 204 -9.11 -9.93 -6.43
C GLY A 204 -8.15 -10.90 -7.13
N GLN A 205 -8.63 -11.72 -8.08
CA GLN A 205 -7.81 -12.68 -8.80
C GLN A 205 -7.61 -12.28 -10.27
N ALA A 206 -6.37 -12.38 -10.76
CA ALA A 206 -6.06 -12.06 -12.17
C ALA A 206 -6.79 -13.00 -13.16
N THR A 207 -6.99 -14.25 -12.78
CA THR A 207 -7.75 -15.24 -13.57
C THR A 207 -9.22 -14.84 -13.75
N THR A 208 -9.83 -14.25 -12.72
CA THR A 208 -11.20 -13.71 -12.82
C THR A 208 -11.23 -12.53 -13.76
N GLY A 209 -10.25 -11.60 -13.69
CA GLY A 209 -10.11 -10.51 -14.64
C GLY A 209 -9.94 -10.97 -16.09
N LEU A 210 -9.14 -12.02 -16.33
CA LEU A 210 -8.95 -12.65 -17.64
C LEU A 210 -10.27 -13.21 -18.16
N ASN A 211 -10.99 -14.00 -17.37
CA ASN A 211 -12.26 -14.62 -17.75
C ASN A 211 -13.32 -13.55 -18.05
N MET A 212 -13.47 -12.56 -17.18
CA MET A 212 -14.41 -11.45 -17.38
C MET A 212 -14.14 -10.67 -18.67
N MET A 213 -12.86 -10.43 -19.01
CA MET A 213 -12.51 -9.76 -20.27
C MET A 213 -12.80 -10.64 -21.48
N THR A 214 -12.53 -11.94 -21.41
CA THR A 214 -12.85 -12.91 -22.47
C THR A 214 -14.35 -12.97 -22.73
N ASP A 215 -15.16 -13.00 -21.67
CA ASP A 215 -16.62 -12.96 -21.77
C ASP A 215 -17.11 -11.63 -22.37
N LEU A 216 -16.55 -10.50 -21.95
CA LEU A 216 -16.89 -9.18 -22.48
C LEU A 216 -16.60 -9.07 -23.98
N ILE A 217 -15.45 -9.55 -24.46
CA ILE A 217 -15.09 -9.56 -25.89
C ILE A 217 -16.08 -10.41 -26.68
N THR A 218 -16.41 -11.57 -26.13
CA THR A 218 -17.33 -12.52 -26.80
C THR A 218 -18.75 -11.97 -26.89
N ALA A 219 -19.24 -11.38 -25.78
CA ALA A 219 -20.60 -10.84 -25.73
C ALA A 219 -20.77 -9.50 -26.46
N ASN A 220 -19.68 -8.71 -26.56
CA ASN A 220 -19.69 -7.35 -27.10
C ASN A 220 -18.61 -7.16 -28.18
N PRO A 221 -18.83 -7.64 -29.41
CA PRO A 221 -17.82 -7.59 -30.45
C PRO A 221 -17.43 -6.16 -30.88
N ASN A 222 -18.20 -5.15 -30.48
CA ASN A 222 -17.95 -3.74 -30.78
C ASN A 222 -17.24 -2.99 -29.65
N ILE A 223 -16.86 -3.66 -28.57
CA ILE A 223 -16.11 -3.02 -27.47
C ILE A 223 -14.79 -2.47 -27.99
N VAL A 224 -14.50 -1.21 -27.65
CA VAL A 224 -13.29 -0.50 -28.12
C VAL A 224 -12.33 -0.16 -26.98
N GLY A 225 -12.76 -0.27 -25.72
CA GLY A 225 -11.91 0.07 -24.61
C GLY A 225 -12.30 -0.50 -23.26
N VAL A 226 -11.30 -0.66 -22.38
CA VAL A 226 -11.49 -1.16 -21.00
C VAL A 226 -10.57 -0.42 -20.04
N PHE A 227 -11.08 -0.09 -18.86
CA PHE A 227 -10.29 0.32 -17.71
C PHE A 227 -10.17 -0.83 -16.72
N ALA A 228 -8.94 -1.23 -16.39
CA ALA A 228 -8.59 -2.24 -15.39
C ALA A 228 -8.03 -1.54 -14.14
N SER A 229 -8.76 -1.53 -13.02
CA SER A 229 -8.61 -0.56 -11.92
C SER A 229 -7.38 -0.72 -11.02
N ASN A 230 -6.65 -1.85 -11.11
CA ASN A 230 -5.41 -2.11 -10.36
C ASN A 230 -4.50 -3.10 -11.10
N LEU A 231 -3.32 -3.39 -10.52
CA LEU A 231 -2.33 -4.30 -11.09
C LEU A 231 -2.91 -5.67 -11.44
N ILE A 232 -3.66 -6.28 -10.52
CA ILE A 232 -4.21 -7.64 -10.69
C ILE A 232 -5.18 -7.68 -11.89
N MET A 233 -6.02 -6.65 -12.02
CA MET A 233 -6.93 -6.55 -13.18
C MET A 233 -6.18 -6.22 -14.47
N ALA A 234 -5.16 -5.35 -14.42
CA ALA A 234 -4.31 -5.06 -15.58
C ALA A 234 -3.59 -6.32 -16.10
N GLN A 235 -3.14 -7.21 -15.20
CA GLN A 235 -2.57 -8.50 -15.56
C GLN A 235 -3.57 -9.42 -16.26
N GLY A 236 -4.78 -9.57 -15.69
CA GLY A 236 -5.81 -10.47 -16.24
C GLY A 236 -6.39 -9.96 -17.56
N VAL A 237 -6.80 -8.69 -17.60
CA VAL A 237 -7.34 -8.05 -18.81
C VAL A 237 -6.28 -7.99 -19.91
N GLY A 238 -5.04 -7.57 -19.58
CA GLY A 238 -3.93 -7.54 -20.53
C GLY A 238 -3.62 -8.90 -21.12
N GLN A 239 -3.69 -9.98 -20.31
CA GLN A 239 -3.53 -11.35 -20.77
C GLN A 239 -4.62 -11.74 -21.79
N ALA A 240 -5.90 -11.44 -21.50
CA ALA A 240 -7.00 -11.74 -22.42
C ALA A 240 -6.83 -11.02 -23.76
N ILE A 241 -6.42 -9.74 -23.75
CA ILE A 241 -6.15 -8.97 -24.96
C ILE A 241 -4.98 -9.55 -25.77
N ALA A 242 -3.89 -9.93 -25.10
CA ALA A 242 -2.71 -10.52 -25.73
C ALA A 242 -3.03 -11.88 -26.39
N GLU A 243 -3.69 -12.78 -25.67
CA GLU A 243 -4.07 -14.11 -26.17
C GLU A 243 -5.01 -14.05 -27.38
N ASN A 244 -5.94 -13.11 -27.38
CA ASN A 244 -6.88 -12.90 -28.48
C ASN A 244 -6.35 -11.96 -29.58
N LYS A 245 -5.12 -11.41 -29.44
CA LYS A 245 -4.48 -10.48 -30.38
C LYS A 245 -5.35 -9.25 -30.70
N LEU A 246 -5.98 -8.67 -29.68
CA LEU A 246 -6.95 -7.59 -29.82
C LEU A 246 -6.40 -6.19 -29.50
N GLY A 247 -5.10 -6.03 -29.22
CA GLY A 247 -4.51 -4.74 -28.84
C GLY A 247 -4.72 -3.60 -29.83
N ASP A 248 -4.85 -3.90 -31.12
CA ASP A 248 -5.16 -2.88 -32.13
C ASP A 248 -6.63 -2.45 -32.08
N LYS A 249 -7.54 -3.33 -31.71
CA LYS A 249 -8.99 -3.11 -31.71
C LYS A 249 -9.52 -2.60 -30.36
N VAL A 250 -9.08 -3.20 -29.24
CA VAL A 250 -9.56 -2.89 -27.88
C VAL A 250 -8.43 -2.23 -27.10
N LYS A 251 -8.60 -0.96 -26.77
CA LYS A 251 -7.62 -0.20 -25.98
C LYS A 251 -7.83 -0.46 -24.50
N VAL A 252 -6.76 -0.73 -23.78
CA VAL A 252 -6.82 -0.99 -22.33
C VAL A 252 -5.92 0.00 -21.61
N ILE A 253 -6.49 0.67 -20.60
CA ILE A 253 -5.72 1.37 -19.59
C ILE A 253 -5.76 0.54 -18.31
N GLY A 254 -4.57 0.14 -17.84
CA GLY A 254 -4.41 -0.50 -16.54
C GLY A 254 -4.04 0.49 -15.44
N PHE A 255 -3.90 -0.03 -14.25
CA PHE A 255 -3.39 0.73 -13.10
C PHE A 255 -2.27 -0.07 -12.45
N ASP A 256 -1.20 0.63 -11.99
CA ASP A 256 0.05 0.05 -11.48
C ASP A 256 0.86 -0.72 -12.53
N SER A 257 2.03 -1.22 -12.14
CA SER A 257 2.95 -1.90 -13.05
C SER A 257 3.72 -3.03 -12.39
N ASP A 258 4.05 -4.03 -13.20
CA ASP A 258 5.05 -5.06 -12.99
C ASP A 258 5.68 -5.45 -14.33
N ASP A 259 6.62 -6.38 -14.32
CA ASP A 259 7.29 -6.85 -15.54
C ASP A 259 6.29 -7.36 -16.60
N LYS A 260 5.20 -8.03 -16.17
CA LYS A 260 4.18 -8.58 -17.06
C LYS A 260 3.36 -7.48 -17.72
N THR A 261 2.85 -6.53 -16.97
CA THR A 261 2.05 -5.41 -17.49
C THR A 261 2.88 -4.42 -18.31
N VAL A 262 4.16 -4.21 -17.94
CA VAL A 262 5.14 -3.49 -18.76
C VAL A 262 5.41 -4.23 -20.08
N GLY A 263 5.48 -5.57 -20.06
CA GLY A 263 5.53 -6.40 -21.26
C GLY A 263 4.30 -6.15 -22.17
N PHE A 264 3.09 -6.23 -21.62
CA PHE A 264 1.85 -5.95 -22.34
C PHE A 264 1.80 -4.52 -22.90
N LEU A 265 2.33 -3.54 -22.19
CA LEU A 265 2.45 -2.18 -22.71
C LEU A 265 3.41 -2.12 -23.90
N LYS A 266 4.57 -2.78 -23.84
CA LYS A 266 5.56 -2.87 -24.94
C LYS A 266 4.97 -3.56 -26.18
N ASP A 267 4.21 -4.63 -25.97
CA ASP A 267 3.63 -5.44 -27.04
C ASP A 267 2.32 -4.85 -27.60
N GLY A 268 1.72 -3.87 -26.90
CA GLY A 268 0.51 -3.17 -27.33
C GLY A 268 -0.80 -3.82 -26.87
N ALA A 269 -0.76 -4.86 -26.02
CA ALA A 269 -1.94 -5.39 -25.37
C ALA A 269 -2.55 -4.40 -24.36
N LEU A 270 -1.71 -3.56 -23.73
CA LEU A 270 -2.14 -2.38 -22.98
C LEU A 270 -1.74 -1.12 -23.74
N ALA A 271 -2.63 -0.13 -23.77
CA ALA A 271 -2.39 1.18 -24.36
C ALA A 271 -1.70 2.14 -23.37
N GLY A 272 -1.91 1.92 -22.07
CA GLY A 272 -1.29 2.69 -20.99
C GLY A 272 -1.51 2.07 -19.62
N LEU A 273 -0.75 2.59 -18.67
CA LEU A 273 -0.82 2.26 -17.24
C LEU A 273 -0.84 3.56 -16.44
N VAL A 274 -1.74 3.69 -15.48
CA VAL A 274 -1.67 4.75 -14.46
C VAL A 274 -0.82 4.23 -13.31
N VAL A 275 0.36 4.80 -13.11
CA VAL A 275 1.35 4.28 -12.15
C VAL A 275 1.49 5.23 -10.97
N GLN A 276 1.40 4.68 -9.77
CA GLN A 276 1.58 5.33 -8.47
C GLN A 276 3.01 5.17 -7.95
N ASP A 277 3.25 5.68 -6.73
CA ASP A 277 4.52 5.50 -6.02
C ASP A 277 4.31 4.79 -4.67
N PRO A 278 4.07 3.47 -4.67
CA PRO A 278 3.91 2.71 -3.43
C PRO A 278 5.19 2.66 -2.58
N TYR A 279 6.38 2.75 -3.20
CA TYR A 279 7.63 2.84 -2.47
C TYR A 279 7.66 4.06 -1.56
N ARG A 280 7.29 5.22 -2.09
CA ARG A 280 7.18 6.46 -1.32
C ARG A 280 6.13 6.34 -0.23
N MET A 281 4.97 5.73 -0.51
CA MET A 281 3.92 5.51 0.51
C MET A 281 4.46 4.69 1.70
N GLY A 282 5.20 3.62 1.43
CA GLY A 282 5.81 2.80 2.48
C GLY A 282 6.90 3.54 3.25
N TYR A 283 7.82 4.19 2.56
CA TYR A 283 8.93 4.93 3.17
C TYR A 283 8.43 6.10 4.02
N ASP A 284 7.63 6.99 3.40
CA ASP A 284 7.11 8.17 4.10
C ASP A 284 6.08 7.79 5.17
N GLY A 285 5.34 6.67 5.01
CA GLY A 285 4.44 6.13 6.02
C GLY A 285 5.18 5.79 7.32
N ILE A 286 6.27 5.06 7.26
CA ILE A 286 7.10 4.73 8.43
C ILE A 286 7.75 5.98 9.03
N LYS A 287 8.29 6.88 8.20
CA LYS A 287 8.86 8.16 8.63
C LYS A 287 7.84 9.01 9.37
N THR A 288 6.62 9.13 8.84
CA THR A 288 5.51 9.88 9.44
C THR A 288 5.07 9.23 10.75
N ALA A 289 4.97 7.89 10.79
CA ALA A 289 4.62 7.15 12.00
C ALA A 289 5.63 7.38 13.13
N LEU A 290 6.92 7.39 12.81
CA LEU A 290 7.99 7.71 13.79
C LEU A 290 7.88 9.16 14.29
N ALA A 291 7.61 10.13 13.41
CA ALA A 291 7.44 11.53 13.79
C ALA A 291 6.24 11.70 14.75
N VAL A 292 5.09 11.09 14.42
CA VAL A 292 3.89 11.12 15.27
C VAL A 292 4.14 10.46 16.62
N SER A 293 4.87 9.34 16.66
CA SER A 293 5.20 8.65 17.93
C SER A 293 6.06 9.50 18.87
N LYS A 294 6.81 10.47 18.32
CA LYS A 294 7.60 11.47 19.07
C LYS A 294 6.80 12.74 19.40
N GLY A 295 5.52 12.81 19.04
CA GLY A 295 4.67 14.00 19.25
C GLY A 295 4.90 15.13 18.25
N GLU A 296 5.60 14.87 17.14
CA GLU A 296 5.84 15.86 16.09
C GLU A 296 4.56 16.10 15.27
N LYS A 297 4.42 17.32 14.77
CA LYS A 297 3.33 17.66 13.83
C LYS A 297 3.62 17.10 12.45
N VAL A 298 2.62 16.51 11.82
CA VAL A 298 2.70 15.97 10.46
C VAL A 298 1.57 16.53 9.59
N GLU A 299 1.73 16.43 8.29
CA GLU A 299 0.69 16.76 7.32
C GLU A 299 -0.43 15.71 7.39
N GLN A 300 -1.69 16.16 7.39
CA GLN A 300 -2.87 15.29 7.54
C GLN A 300 -3.10 14.44 6.28
N ASN A 301 -2.97 15.01 5.08
CA ASN A 301 -3.18 14.33 3.81
C ASN A 301 -2.01 14.61 2.87
N VAL A 302 -1.36 13.55 2.39
CA VAL A 302 -0.20 13.63 1.51
C VAL A 302 -0.54 12.92 0.20
N ASP A 303 -0.62 13.67 -0.89
CA ASP A 303 -0.74 13.08 -2.23
C ASP A 303 0.63 12.60 -2.73
N THR A 304 0.71 11.32 -3.06
CA THR A 304 1.93 10.71 -3.60
C THR A 304 1.97 10.74 -5.13
N GLY A 305 0.87 11.17 -5.76
CA GLY A 305 0.75 11.36 -7.20
C GLY A 305 0.49 10.08 -8.00
N ALA A 306 0.12 10.29 -9.28
CA ALA A 306 0.00 9.23 -10.28
C ALA A 306 0.37 9.77 -11.66
N ASN A 307 0.87 8.91 -12.54
CA ASN A 307 1.30 9.27 -13.89
C ASN A 307 0.72 8.29 -14.91
N LEU A 308 0.20 8.80 -16.03
CA LEU A 308 -0.12 7.97 -17.19
C LEU A 308 1.18 7.59 -17.89
N VAL A 309 1.44 6.31 -17.96
CA VAL A 309 2.57 5.72 -18.66
C VAL A 309 2.10 5.07 -19.95
N THR A 310 2.76 5.40 -21.05
CA THR A 310 2.53 4.86 -22.38
C THR A 310 3.87 4.45 -23.00
N LYS A 311 3.84 3.79 -24.15
CA LYS A 311 5.09 3.52 -24.90
C LYS A 311 5.93 4.78 -25.16
N ALA A 312 5.28 5.93 -25.33
CA ALA A 312 5.96 7.17 -25.69
C ALA A 312 6.83 7.75 -24.55
N ASN A 313 6.40 7.58 -23.29
CA ASN A 313 7.06 8.20 -22.14
C ASN A 313 7.67 7.21 -21.14
N MET A 314 7.53 5.89 -21.35
CA MET A 314 8.01 4.87 -20.39
C MET A 314 9.54 4.88 -20.18
N ALA A 315 10.30 5.46 -21.08
CA ALA A 315 11.76 5.61 -20.96
C ALA A 315 12.21 6.94 -20.30
N GLU A 316 11.28 7.82 -19.95
CA GLU A 316 11.61 9.03 -19.23
C GLU A 316 12.14 8.68 -17.82
N PRO A 317 13.25 9.31 -17.34
CA PRO A 317 13.91 8.89 -16.09
C PRO A 317 12.99 8.80 -14.86
N LYS A 318 12.03 9.70 -14.72
CA LYS A 318 11.06 9.67 -13.61
C LYS A 318 10.08 8.50 -13.75
N ILE A 319 9.64 8.21 -14.96
CA ILE A 319 8.71 7.12 -15.25
C ILE A 319 9.43 5.78 -15.12
N ASP A 320 10.62 5.67 -15.69
CA ASP A 320 11.44 4.47 -15.58
C ASP A 320 11.72 4.09 -14.12
N ALA A 321 11.97 5.07 -13.25
CA ALA A 321 12.15 4.84 -11.80
C ALA A 321 10.89 4.28 -11.12
N LEU A 322 9.68 4.66 -11.58
CA LEU A 322 8.41 4.10 -11.08
C LEU A 322 8.16 2.69 -11.62
N LEU A 323 8.53 2.43 -12.88
CA LEU A 323 8.37 1.12 -13.50
C LEU A 323 9.39 0.09 -13.00
N ASN A 324 10.58 0.54 -12.59
CA ASN A 324 11.70 -0.29 -12.16
C ASN A 324 12.15 0.09 -10.72
N PRO A 325 11.27 0.00 -9.71
CA PRO A 325 11.61 0.36 -8.35
C PRO A 325 12.68 -0.57 -7.78
N LYS A 326 13.62 -0.01 -7.00
CA LYS A 326 14.66 -0.80 -6.30
C LYS A 326 14.05 -1.45 -5.06
N ILE A 327 13.62 -2.70 -5.19
CA ILE A 327 12.96 -3.45 -4.09
C ILE A 327 13.89 -4.44 -3.37
N LYS A 328 15.16 -4.50 -3.77
CA LYS A 328 16.21 -5.34 -3.14
C LYS A 328 17.12 -4.52 -2.26
#